data_3fe2bd63ba0444554d31403f2c9cf573
#
_entry.id   3fe2bd63ba0444554d31403f2c9cf573
#
_cell.length_a   1.000
_cell.length_b   1.000
_cell.length_c   1.000
_cell.angle_alpha   90.00
_cell.angle_beta   90.00
_cell.angle_gamma   90.00
#
_symmetry.space_group_name_H-M   'P 1'
#
loop_
_entity.id
_entity.type
_entity.pdbx_description
1 polymer ?
#
loop_
_entity_poly.entity_id
_entity_poly.type
_entity_poly.pdbx_seq_one_letter_code
_entity_poly.pdbx_strand_id
1 'polypeptide(L)'
;MGVKNKGEETMKKNKVLKVSMATLALLMSAGYVAQDYQVTPTYAETTKIGDSAQLISTATTWKYLDNNVDPGTETDRYAWTKADYNDSEWKSEAGKFGAKKGKLEDLGDGFVPTVLLNQYINGVNGDDIPAFFFSTTVNISNLDDFSSLSGKLYYDDAAIVYINGVKVASFDEPEGGFESNMSYGGSNASNPKEGVISLTKEQLKDVIKTGQNTIAVELHQ
;
A
#
# COMPACT_ATOMS: atom_id res chain seq x y z
N MET A 1 61.91 0.98 11.00
CA MET A 1 60.68 1.14 11.74
C MET A 1 59.55 1.45 10.78
N GLY A 2 58.84 0.44 10.37
CA GLY A 2 57.73 0.58 9.44
C GLY A 2 56.40 0.55 10.16
N VAL A 3 55.65 1.64 10.04
CA VAL A 3 54.31 1.75 10.59
C VAL A 3 53.35 1.12 9.56
N LYS A 4 52.74 -0.02 9.91
CA LYS A 4 51.66 -0.61 9.13
C LYS A 4 50.39 0.18 9.44
N ASN A 5 49.89 0.89 8.43
CA ASN A 5 48.52 1.39 8.40
C ASN A 5 47.57 0.17 8.29
N LYS A 6 46.82 -0.08 9.38
CA LYS A 6 45.61 -0.92 9.35
C LYS A 6 44.54 -0.11 8.63
N GLY A 7 44.26 -0.50 7.38
CA GLY A 7 43.03 -0.09 6.72
C GLY A 7 41.85 -0.65 7.50
N GLU A 8 41.00 0.20 8.03
CA GLU A 8 39.65 -0.13 8.46
C GLU A 8 38.85 -0.54 7.21
N GLU A 9 38.70 -1.85 7.03
CA GLU A 9 37.61 -2.36 6.20
C GLU A 9 36.29 -2.04 6.91
N THR A 10 35.65 -0.95 6.51
CA THR A 10 34.23 -0.72 6.78
C THR A 10 33.47 -1.84 6.08
N MET A 11 33.10 -2.89 6.83
CA MET A 11 32.11 -3.83 6.40
C MET A 11 30.84 -3.06 6.07
N LYS A 12 30.54 -2.90 4.77
CA LYS A 12 29.20 -2.55 4.29
C LYS A 12 28.28 -3.63 4.82
N LYS A 13 27.51 -3.32 5.85
CA LYS A 13 26.39 -4.16 6.28
C LYS A 13 25.44 -4.22 5.11
N ASN A 14 25.37 -5.36 4.43
CA ASN A 14 24.36 -5.64 3.44
C ASN A 14 23.00 -5.56 4.15
N LYS A 15 22.35 -4.41 4.02
CA LYS A 15 20.96 -4.23 4.47
C LYS A 15 20.10 -5.17 3.63
N VAL A 16 19.48 -6.13 4.28
CA VAL A 16 18.44 -6.97 3.66
C VAL A 16 17.17 -6.17 3.71
N LEU A 17 16.85 -5.51 2.63
CA LEU A 17 15.61 -4.76 2.50
C LEU A 17 14.48 -5.73 2.14
N LYS A 18 13.37 -5.59 2.84
CA LYS A 18 12.17 -6.40 2.65
C LYS A 18 11.05 -5.47 2.19
N VAL A 19 10.58 -5.66 0.96
CA VAL A 19 9.42 -4.94 0.45
C VAL A 19 8.19 -5.79 0.70
N SER A 20 7.27 -5.30 1.49
CA SER A 20 6.05 -6.02 1.80
C SER A 20 4.84 -5.08 1.76
N MET A 21 3.99 -5.30 0.79
CA MET A 21 2.60 -4.86 0.87
C MET A 21 1.70 -6.09 0.93
N ALA A 22 1.17 -6.35 2.09
CA ALA A 22 0.19 -7.41 2.28
C ALA A 22 -1.19 -6.78 2.36
N THR A 23 -2.07 -7.40 1.67
CA THR A 23 -3.52 -7.42 1.89
C THR A 23 -4.06 -6.27 2.75
N LEU A 24 -4.44 -5.19 2.11
CA LEU A 24 -5.39 -4.25 2.70
C LEU A 24 -6.76 -4.94 2.72
N ALA A 25 -7.14 -5.55 3.85
CA ALA A 25 -8.52 -5.99 4.05
C ALA A 25 -9.31 -4.82 4.63
N LEU A 26 -10.10 -4.14 3.82
CA LEU A 26 -11.03 -3.10 4.28
C LEU A 26 -12.40 -3.72 4.55
N LEU A 27 -12.81 -3.69 5.81
CA LEU A 27 -14.13 -4.11 6.24
C LEU A 27 -14.99 -2.89 6.58
N MET A 28 -16.15 -2.77 5.95
CA MET A 28 -17.16 -1.79 6.33
C MET A 28 -18.22 -2.48 7.15
N SER A 29 -18.50 -1.97 8.36
CA SER A 29 -19.59 -2.49 9.17
C SER A 29 -20.90 -1.76 8.83
N ALA A 30 -21.94 -2.53 8.50
CA ALA A 30 -23.27 -2.03 8.21
C ALA A 30 -24.09 -1.92 9.49
N GLY A 31 -24.74 -0.77 9.68
CA GLY A 31 -25.87 -0.63 10.60
C GLY A 31 -27.15 -1.01 9.85
N TYR A 32 -27.66 -2.20 10.08
CA TYR A 32 -28.98 -2.75 9.72
C TYR A 32 -29.63 -2.31 8.41
N VAL A 33 -29.70 -3.15 7.37
CA VAL A 33 -30.84 -3.73 6.62
C VAL A 33 -30.29 -4.60 5.48
N ALA A 34 -30.76 -5.83 5.37
CA ALA A 34 -30.43 -6.75 4.28
C ALA A 34 -31.22 -6.38 3.01
N GLN A 35 -30.51 -6.05 1.94
CA GLN A 35 -31.05 -6.12 0.59
C GLN A 35 -30.04 -6.77 -0.36
N ASP A 36 -30.51 -7.71 -1.18
CA ASP A 36 -29.72 -8.38 -2.20
C ASP A 36 -29.31 -7.41 -3.30
N TYR A 37 -27.99 -7.22 -3.47
CA TYR A 37 -27.45 -6.46 -4.58
C TYR A 37 -26.69 -7.37 -5.54
N GLN A 38 -27.06 -7.33 -6.82
CA GLN A 38 -26.35 -7.92 -7.94
C GLN A 38 -25.29 -6.92 -8.43
N VAL A 39 -24.02 -7.30 -8.44
CA VAL A 39 -22.91 -6.46 -8.91
C VAL A 39 -22.30 -7.09 -10.16
N THR A 40 -22.11 -6.29 -11.21
CA THR A 40 -21.44 -6.71 -12.46
C THR A 40 -19.91 -6.77 -12.25
N PRO A 41 -19.22 -7.76 -12.87
CA PRO A 41 -17.87 -8.16 -12.49
C PRO A 41 -16.76 -7.32 -13.15
N THR A 42 -16.59 -6.07 -12.75
CA THR A 42 -15.45 -5.23 -13.17
C THR A 42 -14.76 -4.56 -11.97
N TYR A 43 -15.25 -4.74 -10.77
CA TYR A 43 -14.78 -4.10 -9.55
C TYR A 43 -14.58 -5.17 -8.46
N ALA A 44 -13.76 -4.88 -7.45
CA ALA A 44 -13.64 -5.75 -6.29
C ALA A 44 -15.05 -6.08 -5.73
N GLU A 45 -15.41 -7.36 -5.76
CA GLU A 45 -16.73 -7.80 -5.28
C GLU A 45 -16.82 -7.58 -3.77
N THR A 46 -17.90 -6.93 -3.33
CA THR A 46 -18.23 -6.83 -1.92
C THR A 46 -18.77 -8.16 -1.43
N THR A 47 -17.99 -8.89 -0.65
CA THR A 47 -18.44 -10.11 0.01
C THR A 47 -19.09 -9.74 1.34
N LYS A 48 -20.39 -10.04 1.52
CA LYS A 48 -21.07 -9.88 2.82
C LYS A 48 -20.58 -10.92 3.82
N ILE A 49 -20.09 -10.48 4.95
CA ILE A 49 -19.75 -11.33 6.10
C ILE A 49 -20.62 -10.86 7.27
N GLY A 50 -21.81 -11.42 7.43
CA GLY A 50 -22.77 -10.95 8.42
C GLY A 50 -23.24 -9.52 8.14
N ASP A 51 -23.13 -8.62 9.12
CA ASP A 51 -23.49 -7.19 8.99
C ASP A 51 -22.35 -6.32 8.42
N SER A 52 -21.37 -6.89 7.73
CA SER A 52 -20.23 -6.19 7.14
C SER A 52 -20.08 -6.53 5.67
N ALA A 53 -19.52 -5.60 4.89
CA ALA A 53 -19.12 -5.81 3.50
C ALA A 53 -17.62 -5.71 3.37
N GLN A 54 -16.97 -6.71 2.76
CA GLN A 54 -15.55 -6.68 2.48
C GLN A 54 -15.32 -5.97 1.12
N LEU A 55 -14.65 -4.83 1.16
CA LEU A 55 -14.33 -4.04 -0.04
C LEU A 55 -13.04 -4.50 -0.70
N ILE A 56 -12.06 -4.91 0.09
CA ILE A 56 -10.72 -5.31 -0.37
C ILE A 56 -10.33 -6.62 0.32
N SER A 57 -9.79 -7.54 -0.46
CA SER A 57 -9.28 -8.83 0.00
C SER A 57 -7.94 -9.14 -0.67
N THR A 58 -7.34 -10.30 -0.37
CA THR A 58 -6.16 -10.82 -1.06
C THR A 58 -6.39 -11.10 -2.54
N ALA A 59 -7.65 -11.24 -2.96
CA ALA A 59 -8.03 -11.45 -4.36
C ALA A 59 -8.31 -10.13 -5.12
N THR A 60 -8.26 -8.99 -4.41
CA THR A 60 -8.45 -7.68 -5.06
C THR A 60 -7.27 -7.39 -5.98
N THR A 61 -7.59 -7.03 -7.22
CA THR A 61 -6.60 -6.59 -8.19
C THR A 61 -6.17 -5.16 -7.89
N TRP A 62 -4.88 -4.94 -7.85
CA TRP A 62 -4.26 -3.64 -7.69
C TRP A 62 -3.52 -3.25 -8.96
N LYS A 63 -3.62 -1.98 -9.33
CA LYS A 63 -2.65 -1.31 -10.19
C LYS A 63 -1.44 -0.96 -9.34
N TYR A 64 -0.22 -1.14 -9.85
CA TYR A 64 0.98 -0.81 -9.08
C TYR A 64 2.14 -0.33 -9.94
N LEU A 65 2.98 0.50 -9.34
CA LEU A 65 4.17 1.10 -9.92
C LEU A 65 5.39 0.73 -9.07
N ASP A 66 6.33 0.02 -9.65
CA ASP A 66 7.57 -0.49 -9.03
C ASP A 66 8.79 -0.24 -9.92
N ASN A 67 8.83 0.91 -10.60
CA ASN A 67 9.82 1.24 -11.63
C ASN A 67 10.69 2.45 -11.30
N ASN A 68 10.71 2.88 -10.04
CA ASN A 68 11.46 4.05 -9.57
C ASN A 68 11.02 5.37 -10.23
N VAL A 69 9.74 5.51 -10.58
CA VAL A 69 9.17 6.73 -11.15
C VAL A 69 8.17 7.32 -10.17
N ASP A 70 8.31 8.62 -9.89
CA ASP A 70 7.33 9.37 -9.10
C ASP A 70 6.05 9.57 -9.92
N PRO A 71 4.88 9.07 -9.46
CA PRO A 71 3.61 9.25 -10.16
C PRO A 71 2.96 10.61 -9.93
N GLY A 72 3.53 11.45 -9.07
CA GLY A 72 3.09 12.83 -8.86
C GLY A 72 3.35 13.71 -10.07
N THR A 73 2.86 14.92 -10.02
CA THR A 73 3.14 15.97 -11.00
C THR A 73 3.90 17.12 -10.33
N GLU A 74 4.50 18.00 -11.11
CA GLU A 74 5.18 19.20 -10.60
C GLU A 74 4.28 20.10 -9.74
N THR A 75 2.97 20.08 -9.99
CA THR A 75 1.99 20.93 -9.30
C THR A 75 1.14 20.18 -8.27
N ASP A 76 1.12 18.85 -8.33
CA ASP A 76 0.34 18.01 -7.42
C ASP A 76 1.02 16.68 -7.17
N ARG A 77 1.76 16.61 -6.10
CA ARG A 77 2.47 15.41 -5.62
C ARG A 77 1.53 14.20 -5.44
N TYR A 78 0.27 14.44 -5.12
CA TYR A 78 -0.72 13.41 -4.80
C TYR A 78 -1.75 13.19 -5.92
N ALA A 79 -1.49 13.69 -7.14
CA ALA A 79 -2.40 13.51 -8.28
C ALA A 79 -2.82 12.05 -8.49
N TRP A 80 -1.88 11.12 -8.32
CA TRP A 80 -2.07 9.67 -8.52
C TRP A 80 -3.04 9.01 -7.52
N THR A 81 -3.36 9.67 -6.40
CA THR A 81 -4.29 9.14 -5.39
C THR A 81 -5.76 9.48 -5.70
N LYS A 82 -6.01 10.25 -6.75
CA LYS A 82 -7.33 10.76 -7.12
C LYS A 82 -8.04 9.84 -8.12
N ALA A 83 -9.37 9.94 -8.15
CA ALA A 83 -10.23 9.08 -8.96
C ALA A 83 -10.10 9.28 -10.47
N ASP A 84 -9.61 10.43 -10.91
CA ASP A 84 -9.42 10.82 -12.31
C ASP A 84 -8.00 10.62 -12.83
N TYR A 85 -7.11 10.05 -12.00
CA TYR A 85 -5.75 9.74 -12.43
C TYR A 85 -5.72 8.59 -13.45
N ASN A 86 -4.91 8.74 -14.48
CA ASN A 86 -4.73 7.70 -15.49
C ASN A 86 -3.58 6.75 -15.11
N ASP A 87 -3.95 5.60 -14.54
CA ASP A 87 -3.02 4.50 -14.18
C ASP A 87 -3.00 3.36 -15.21
N SER A 88 -3.43 3.60 -16.45
CA SER A 88 -3.54 2.57 -17.50
C SER A 88 -2.21 1.86 -17.81
N GLU A 89 -1.09 2.55 -17.66
CA GLU A 89 0.25 2.02 -17.90
C GLU A 89 0.85 1.30 -16.67
N TRP A 90 0.17 1.33 -15.52
CA TRP A 90 0.63 0.62 -14.35
C TRP A 90 0.44 -0.88 -14.52
N LYS A 91 1.32 -1.67 -13.91
CA LYS A 91 1.14 -3.12 -13.79
C LYS A 91 -0.14 -3.43 -13.02
N SER A 92 -0.68 -4.65 -13.18
CA SER A 92 -1.96 -5.05 -12.56
C SER A 92 -1.90 -6.49 -12.14
N GLU A 93 -2.01 -6.75 -10.82
CA GLU A 93 -2.01 -8.09 -10.24
C GLU A 93 -2.86 -8.14 -8.96
N ALA A 94 -3.26 -9.36 -8.59
CA ALA A 94 -3.93 -9.64 -7.31
C ALA A 94 -3.01 -10.45 -6.40
N GLY A 95 -2.93 -10.09 -5.12
CA GLY A 95 -2.12 -10.87 -4.17
C GLY A 95 -1.43 -10.04 -3.11
N LYS A 96 -0.46 -10.68 -2.48
CA LYS A 96 0.48 -10.07 -1.53
C LYS A 96 1.72 -9.65 -2.31
N PHE A 97 2.05 -8.37 -2.26
CA PHE A 97 3.18 -7.81 -2.99
C PHE A 97 4.43 -7.79 -2.12
N GLY A 98 5.59 -8.03 -2.71
CA GLY A 98 6.85 -7.91 -1.99
C GLY A 98 8.03 -8.52 -2.73
N ALA A 99 9.23 -8.26 -2.19
CA ALA A 99 10.47 -8.85 -2.64
C ALA A 99 11.47 -8.96 -1.49
N LYS A 100 12.29 -9.99 -1.52
CA LYS A 100 13.44 -10.13 -0.64
C LYS A 100 14.63 -10.59 -1.48
N LYS A 101 15.61 -9.69 -1.62
CA LYS A 101 16.76 -9.93 -2.52
C LYS A 101 16.32 -10.26 -3.94
N GLY A 102 15.29 -9.57 -4.44
CA GLY A 102 14.72 -9.76 -5.78
C GLY A 102 13.98 -11.08 -5.99
N LYS A 103 13.48 -11.73 -4.92
CA LYS A 103 12.79 -13.02 -4.98
C LYS A 103 11.52 -13.03 -4.11
N LEU A 104 10.61 -13.99 -4.40
CA LEU A 104 9.47 -14.33 -3.57
C LEU A 104 9.94 -15.24 -2.41
N GLU A 105 10.38 -14.64 -1.32
CA GLU A 105 10.82 -15.33 -0.11
C GLU A 105 10.02 -14.80 1.09
N ASP A 106 10.05 -15.54 2.20
CA ASP A 106 9.46 -15.10 3.47
C ASP A 106 10.11 -13.80 3.94
N LEU A 107 9.31 -12.74 4.04
CA LEU A 107 9.73 -11.41 4.48
C LEU A 107 9.86 -11.31 5.99
N GLY A 108 9.34 -12.27 6.73
CA GLY A 108 9.32 -12.39 8.18
C GLY A 108 7.93 -12.79 8.68
N ASP A 109 7.89 -13.46 9.82
CA ASP A 109 6.67 -13.92 10.49
C ASP A 109 5.71 -14.73 9.59
N GLY A 110 6.25 -15.45 8.59
CA GLY A 110 5.47 -16.23 7.64
C GLY A 110 4.81 -15.42 6.54
N PHE A 111 5.19 -14.15 6.38
CA PHE A 111 4.68 -13.34 5.29
C PHE A 111 5.42 -13.66 3.98
N VAL A 112 4.81 -14.50 3.15
CA VAL A 112 5.33 -14.84 1.81
C VAL A 112 4.52 -14.09 0.76
N PRO A 113 5.15 -13.16 -0.02
CA PRO A 113 4.48 -12.47 -1.11
C PRO A 113 4.14 -13.45 -2.25
N THR A 114 3.12 -13.10 -3.03
CA THR A 114 2.70 -13.85 -4.23
C THR A 114 2.96 -13.08 -5.52
N VAL A 115 3.15 -11.76 -5.41
CA VAL A 115 3.52 -10.87 -6.52
C VAL A 115 4.90 -10.30 -6.25
N LEU A 116 5.85 -10.54 -7.16
CA LEU A 116 7.21 -10.05 -7.05
C LEU A 116 7.28 -8.58 -7.47
N LEU A 117 7.70 -7.70 -6.57
CA LEU A 117 8.03 -6.32 -6.89
C LEU A 117 9.47 -6.23 -7.44
N ASN A 118 9.69 -5.27 -8.33
CA ASN A 118 11.04 -4.90 -8.76
C ASN A 118 11.73 -4.13 -7.63
N GLN A 119 12.58 -4.82 -6.88
CA GLN A 119 13.21 -4.26 -5.68
C GLN A 119 14.31 -3.24 -5.98
N TYR A 120 15.01 -3.35 -7.12
CA TYR A 120 16.24 -2.63 -7.39
C TYR A 120 16.14 -1.72 -8.62
N ILE A 121 16.79 -0.56 -8.55
CA ILE A 121 16.78 0.43 -9.65
C ILE A 121 17.46 -0.11 -10.89
N ASN A 122 18.60 -0.80 -10.75
CA ASN A 122 19.45 -1.27 -11.86
C ASN A 122 19.70 -2.79 -11.81
N GLY A 123 18.69 -3.57 -11.39
CA GLY A 123 18.80 -5.01 -11.27
C GLY A 123 19.36 -5.47 -9.92
N VAL A 124 19.47 -6.79 -9.74
CA VAL A 124 19.92 -7.41 -8.49
C VAL A 124 21.29 -6.90 -8.09
N ASN A 125 21.42 -6.36 -6.88
CA ASN A 125 22.56 -5.65 -6.30
C ASN A 125 22.69 -4.16 -6.66
N GLY A 126 21.67 -3.56 -7.29
CA GLY A 126 21.54 -2.11 -7.40
C GLY A 126 21.10 -1.47 -6.08
N ASP A 127 20.89 -0.16 -6.12
CA ASP A 127 20.22 0.54 -5.04
C ASP A 127 18.73 0.13 -5.00
N ASP A 128 18.14 0.07 -3.83
CA ASP A 128 16.73 -0.26 -3.66
C ASP A 128 15.84 0.87 -4.20
N ILE A 129 14.68 0.50 -4.77
CA ILE A 129 13.65 1.46 -5.12
C ILE A 129 13.06 2.02 -3.83
N PRO A 130 13.09 3.35 -3.62
CA PRO A 130 12.71 3.94 -2.34
C PRO A 130 11.21 3.88 -2.04
N ALA A 131 10.36 3.86 -3.08
CA ALA A 131 8.91 3.87 -2.88
C ALA A 131 8.17 3.08 -3.97
N PHE A 132 7.00 2.55 -3.59
CA PHE A 132 6.08 1.80 -4.43
C PHE A 132 4.68 2.38 -4.29
N PHE A 133 3.92 2.40 -5.39
CA PHE A 133 2.60 3.00 -5.44
C PHE A 133 1.58 2.00 -5.89
N PHE A 134 0.42 2.00 -5.24
CA PHE A 134 -0.66 1.05 -5.50
C PHE A 134 -1.99 1.78 -5.56
N SER A 135 -2.84 1.39 -6.49
CA SER A 135 -4.17 1.95 -6.68
C SER A 135 -5.16 0.84 -6.96
N THR A 136 -6.34 0.93 -6.39
CA THR A 136 -7.48 0.09 -6.76
C THR A 136 -8.77 0.89 -6.66
N THR A 137 -9.80 0.38 -7.30
CA THR A 137 -11.11 1.01 -7.31
C THR A 137 -12.13 0.11 -6.65
N VAL A 138 -12.95 0.67 -5.77
CA VAL A 138 -14.08 0.00 -5.14
C VAL A 138 -15.38 0.76 -5.44
N ASN A 139 -16.49 0.03 -5.55
CA ASN A 139 -17.80 0.64 -5.78
C ASN A 139 -18.66 0.53 -4.53
N ILE A 140 -19.19 1.65 -4.06
CA ILE A 140 -20.10 1.75 -2.92
C ILE A 140 -21.51 2.03 -3.44
N SER A 141 -22.41 1.07 -3.28
CA SER A 141 -23.79 1.19 -3.78
C SER A 141 -24.58 2.25 -3.01
N ASN A 142 -24.43 2.28 -1.69
CA ASN A 142 -25.07 3.26 -0.82
C ASN A 142 -24.21 3.48 0.43
N LEU A 143 -23.70 4.68 0.63
CA LEU A 143 -22.85 5.00 1.77
C LEU A 143 -23.60 4.99 3.11
N ASP A 144 -24.92 5.29 3.09
CA ASP A 144 -25.72 5.33 4.32
C ASP A 144 -25.89 3.95 4.99
N ASP A 145 -25.64 2.87 4.26
CA ASP A 145 -25.69 1.49 4.79
C ASP A 145 -24.51 1.18 5.74
N PHE A 146 -23.48 2.06 5.78
CA PHE A 146 -22.26 1.83 6.54
C PHE A 146 -22.10 2.80 7.70
N SER A 147 -21.63 2.29 8.84
CA SER A 147 -21.39 3.05 10.06
C SER A 147 -19.91 3.27 10.36
N SER A 148 -19.04 2.48 9.78
CA SER A 148 -17.59 2.60 9.94
C SER A 148 -16.85 1.83 8.84
N LEU A 149 -15.56 2.11 8.69
CA LEU A 149 -14.62 1.32 7.90
C LEU A 149 -13.48 0.89 8.80
N SER A 150 -13.09 -0.38 8.70
CA SER A 150 -11.88 -0.88 9.36
C SER A 150 -11.07 -1.72 8.39
N GLY A 151 -9.76 -1.71 8.56
CA GLY A 151 -8.85 -2.49 7.72
C GLY A 151 -7.51 -2.73 8.37
N LYS A 152 -6.75 -3.67 7.79
CA LYS A 152 -5.38 -3.97 8.17
C LYS A 152 -4.49 -3.91 6.96
N LEU A 153 -3.35 -3.29 7.13
CA LEU A 153 -2.26 -3.22 6.16
C LEU A 153 -1.01 -3.80 6.81
N TYR A 154 -0.29 -4.66 6.09
CA TYR A 154 1.06 -5.04 6.47
C TYR A 154 2.04 -4.26 5.59
N TYR A 155 3.08 -3.66 6.16
CA TYR A 155 4.01 -2.78 5.48
C TYR A 155 5.43 -2.93 6.05
N ASP A 156 6.41 -2.50 5.27
CA ASP A 156 7.84 -2.48 5.60
C ASP A 156 8.52 -1.48 4.64
N ASP A 157 9.04 -0.34 5.04
CA ASP A 157 9.23 0.27 6.36
C ASP A 157 8.09 1.20 6.80
N ALA A 158 7.50 2.01 5.88
CA ALA A 158 6.43 2.96 6.15
C ALA A 158 5.35 2.92 5.07
N ALA A 159 4.12 3.28 5.41
CA ALA A 159 3.02 3.33 4.44
C ALA A 159 2.04 4.47 4.71
N ILE A 160 1.48 5.02 3.63
CA ILE A 160 0.42 6.02 3.68
C ILE A 160 -0.76 5.52 2.85
N VAL A 161 -1.97 5.67 3.37
CA VAL A 161 -3.21 5.24 2.73
C VAL A 161 -4.08 6.44 2.41
N TYR A 162 -4.57 6.47 1.18
CA TYR A 162 -5.46 7.52 0.67
C TYR A 162 -6.78 6.92 0.19
N ILE A 163 -7.86 7.69 0.34
CA ILE A 163 -9.15 7.42 -0.28
C ILE A 163 -9.57 8.69 -1.03
N ASN A 164 -9.79 8.57 -2.33
CA ASN A 164 -10.17 9.70 -3.21
C ASN A 164 -9.27 10.95 -3.06
N GLY A 165 -7.97 10.76 -2.89
CA GLY A 165 -7.00 11.83 -2.72
C GLY A 165 -6.83 12.34 -1.29
N VAL A 166 -7.61 11.85 -0.32
CA VAL A 166 -7.53 12.25 1.09
C VAL A 166 -6.72 11.21 1.87
N LYS A 167 -5.68 11.66 2.58
CA LYS A 167 -4.91 10.80 3.48
C LYS A 167 -5.78 10.36 4.67
N VAL A 168 -5.97 9.05 4.83
CA VAL A 168 -6.82 8.47 5.88
C VAL A 168 -6.04 7.70 6.95
N ALA A 169 -4.83 7.27 6.63
CA ALA A 169 -3.93 6.64 7.60
C ALA A 169 -2.48 6.82 7.16
N SER A 170 -1.57 6.84 8.13
CA SER A 170 -0.14 6.75 7.88
C SER A 170 0.52 5.92 8.99
N PHE A 171 1.58 5.20 8.63
CA PHE A 171 2.30 4.29 9.51
C PHE A 171 3.79 4.53 9.33
N ASP A 172 4.48 4.81 10.41
CA ASP A 172 5.92 5.13 10.45
C ASP A 172 6.35 6.29 9.50
N GLU A 173 5.40 7.14 9.14
CA GLU A 173 5.69 8.38 8.41
C GLU A 173 6.51 9.31 9.33
N PRO A 174 7.60 9.94 8.85
CA PRO A 174 8.39 10.86 9.68
C PRO A 174 7.56 12.09 10.07
N GLU A 175 7.93 12.70 11.19
CA GLU A 175 7.34 13.97 11.61
C GLU A 175 7.55 15.04 10.52
N GLY A 176 6.46 15.67 10.10
CA GLY A 176 6.45 16.61 8.97
C GLY A 176 6.22 15.96 7.61
N GLY A 177 6.10 14.63 7.54
CA GLY A 177 5.88 13.87 6.30
C GLY A 177 7.16 13.59 5.52
N PHE A 178 7.05 12.87 4.42
CA PHE A 178 8.15 12.63 3.49
C PHE A 178 8.45 13.87 2.65
N GLU A 179 9.73 14.15 2.40
CA GLU A 179 10.17 15.27 1.54
C GLU A 179 9.70 15.10 0.09
N SER A 180 9.68 13.87 -0.41
CA SER A 180 9.17 13.52 -1.76
C SER A 180 8.50 12.15 -1.74
N ASN A 181 7.72 11.83 -2.79
CA ASN A 181 7.16 10.49 -2.98
C ASN A 181 8.26 9.43 -3.12
N MET A 182 9.45 9.82 -3.51
CA MET A 182 10.59 8.91 -3.68
C MET A 182 11.57 8.95 -2.50
N SER A 183 11.11 9.31 -1.30
CA SER A 183 11.91 9.23 -0.08
C SER A 183 11.96 7.81 0.46
N TYR A 184 13.05 7.42 1.11
CA TYR A 184 13.12 6.17 1.88
C TYR A 184 12.36 6.26 3.19
N GLY A 185 11.85 5.14 3.68
CA GLY A 185 11.02 5.06 4.89
C GLY A 185 11.75 5.36 6.20
N GLY A 186 13.02 5.18 6.25
CA GLY A 186 13.85 5.59 7.40
C GLY A 186 13.85 4.66 8.62
N SER A 187 13.00 3.64 8.68
CA SER A 187 13.07 2.61 9.72
C SER A 187 13.73 1.34 9.16
N ASN A 188 14.55 0.66 9.99
CA ASN A 188 15.12 -0.63 9.62
C ASN A 188 14.27 -1.74 10.26
N ALA A 189 13.02 -1.87 9.84
CA ALA A 189 12.20 -2.98 10.31
C ALA A 189 12.81 -4.31 9.86
N SER A 190 12.77 -5.31 10.72
CA SER A 190 13.26 -6.64 10.39
C SER A 190 12.18 -7.54 9.82
N ASN A 191 10.92 -7.20 10.07
CA ASN A 191 9.72 -7.94 9.65
C ASN A 191 8.61 -6.93 9.28
N PRO A 192 7.67 -7.32 8.41
CA PRO A 192 6.50 -6.48 8.13
C PRO A 192 5.71 -6.16 9.40
N LYS A 193 5.28 -4.91 9.53
CA LYS A 193 4.44 -4.43 10.63
C LYS A 193 2.97 -4.44 10.23
N GLU A 194 2.08 -4.55 11.19
CA GLU A 194 0.63 -4.42 10.97
C GLU A 194 0.18 -2.99 11.31
N GLY A 195 -0.40 -2.30 10.34
CA GLY A 195 -1.11 -1.05 10.50
C GLY A 195 -2.62 -1.29 10.54
N VAL A 196 -3.34 -0.62 11.45
CA VAL A 196 -4.80 -0.70 11.57
C VAL A 196 -5.42 0.61 11.10
N ILE A 197 -6.32 0.52 10.12
CA ILE A 197 -7.12 1.64 9.62
C ILE A 197 -8.49 1.57 10.29
N SER A 198 -8.98 2.69 10.80
CA SER A 198 -10.31 2.79 11.38
C SER A 198 -10.88 4.18 11.12
N LEU A 199 -12.05 4.23 10.46
CA LEU A 199 -12.79 5.46 10.19
C LEU A 199 -14.19 5.35 10.76
N THR A 200 -14.62 6.38 11.47
CA THR A 200 -16.00 6.54 11.94
C THR A 200 -16.94 6.90 10.80
N LYS A 201 -18.25 6.86 11.02
CA LYS A 201 -19.26 7.27 10.02
C LYS A 201 -19.06 8.72 9.55
N GLU A 202 -18.69 9.60 10.46
CA GLU A 202 -18.44 11.01 10.16
C GLU A 202 -17.23 11.14 9.23
N GLN A 203 -16.12 10.49 9.55
CA GLN A 203 -14.91 10.49 8.73
C GLN A 203 -15.14 9.84 7.36
N LEU A 204 -15.98 8.79 7.28
CA LEU A 204 -16.32 8.15 6.01
C LEU A 204 -17.00 9.12 5.04
N LYS A 205 -17.92 9.96 5.51
CA LYS A 205 -18.64 10.93 4.68
C LYS A 205 -17.73 11.97 4.03
N ASP A 206 -16.59 12.23 4.64
CA ASP A 206 -15.62 13.20 4.13
C ASP A 206 -14.72 12.60 3.02
N VAL A 207 -14.58 11.27 2.98
CA VAL A 207 -13.60 10.61 2.12
C VAL A 207 -14.19 9.62 1.11
N ILE A 208 -15.35 9.01 1.41
CA ILE A 208 -16.04 8.03 0.55
C ILE A 208 -17.34 8.61 0.00
N LYS A 209 -17.67 8.25 -1.23
CA LYS A 209 -18.92 8.60 -1.90
C LYS A 209 -19.65 7.37 -2.41
N THR A 210 -20.94 7.47 -2.63
CA THR A 210 -21.70 6.50 -3.42
C THR A 210 -21.13 6.46 -4.85
N GLY A 211 -20.97 5.27 -5.41
CA GLY A 211 -20.31 5.04 -6.69
C GLY A 211 -18.85 4.65 -6.53
N GLN A 212 -18.07 4.97 -7.53
CA GLN A 212 -16.66 4.60 -7.62
C GLN A 212 -15.79 5.42 -6.66
N ASN A 213 -14.91 4.73 -5.92
CA ASN A 213 -13.93 5.30 -5.02
C ASN A 213 -12.55 4.71 -5.33
N THR A 214 -11.53 5.55 -5.32
CA THR A 214 -10.13 5.14 -5.45
C THR A 214 -9.51 4.95 -4.08
N ILE A 215 -8.85 3.81 -3.87
CA ILE A 215 -8.02 3.55 -2.70
C ILE A 215 -6.58 3.44 -3.19
N ALA A 216 -5.71 4.25 -2.62
CA ALA A 216 -4.32 4.31 -3.02
C ALA A 216 -3.40 4.12 -1.80
N VAL A 217 -2.25 3.49 -2.03
CA VAL A 217 -1.26 3.24 -0.99
C VAL A 217 0.12 3.59 -1.51
N GLU A 218 0.85 4.34 -0.72
CA GLU A 218 2.25 4.70 -0.90
C GLU A 218 3.05 3.89 0.14
N LEU A 219 4.02 3.12 -0.34
CA LEU A 219 4.88 2.28 0.49
C LEU A 219 6.32 2.76 0.35
N HIS A 220 6.99 3.04 1.46
CA HIS A 220 8.38 3.48 1.51
C HIS A 220 9.27 2.42 2.17
N GLN A 221 10.51 2.30 1.64
CA GLN A 221 11.53 1.31 2.03
C GLN A 221 12.60 1.93 2.94
#